data_f2648f581582c656955f2c24cd935c95
#
_entry.id   f2648f581582c656955f2c24cd935c95
#
_cell.length_a   1.000
_cell.length_b   1.000
_cell.length_c   1.000
_cell.angle_alpha   90.00
_cell.angle_beta   90.00
_cell.angle_gamma   90.00
#
_symmetry.space_group_name_H-M   'P 1'
#
loop_
_entity.id
_entity.type
_entity.pdbx_description
1 polymer ?
#
loop_
_entity_poly.entity_id
_entity_poly.type
_entity_poly.pdbx_seq_one_letter_code
_entity_poly.pdbx_strand_id
1 'polypeptide(L)'
;MATTATCTRFTDEYQLYEELGKGAFSVVRRCVKKSSGQEYAAKIINTKKLSARDHQKLEREARICRLLKHPNIVRLHDSISEEGFHYLVFDLVTGGELFEDIVAREYYSEADCLSLSVSHCLDLLSYVLLHHVCVCQPENLLLASKMKGAAVKLADFGLAIEVQGDQQAWFGFAGTPGYLSPEVLRKDPYGKPVDIWACGVILYILLVGYPPFWDEDQHKLYQQIKAGAYDFPSPEWDTVTPEAKNLINQMLTINPAKRITAEQALKHPWICHRSTVASMMHRQETVECLRKFNARRKLKVFILNFDLLAWMLLSTVKLVPVSPPFYLLFFSACKSLLNKKSDSAKVRLSRHLSALFCSATLSRKQEIIKITEQLIEAINNGDFDAYTRICDPGLTSFEPEALGNLVEGMDFHKFYFENLLSKNSKPVHTTLLNPHVHLIGEDAACIAYIRLTQFVDTTGRPRSSQSEETRVWHRRDGKWLNVHFHCSGAPAAPLQ
;
A
#
# COMPACT_ATOMS: atom_id res chain seq x y z
N MET A 1 34.15 -35.69 8.01
CA MET A 1 33.30 -35.94 6.82
C MET A 1 32.23 -34.85 6.79
N ALA A 2 32.38 -33.89 5.90
CA ALA A 2 31.38 -32.84 5.71
C ALA A 2 30.21 -33.47 4.94
N THR A 3 29.07 -33.61 5.60
CA THR A 3 27.79 -33.96 4.95
C THR A 3 27.42 -32.83 4.04
N THR A 4 27.59 -33.00 2.74
CA THR A 4 26.98 -32.17 1.71
C THR A 4 25.46 -32.23 1.89
N ALA A 5 24.87 -31.17 2.42
CA ALA A 5 23.42 -30.99 2.43
C ALA A 5 22.99 -30.97 0.95
N THR A 6 22.36 -32.03 0.49
CA THR A 6 21.70 -32.08 -0.81
C THR A 6 20.59 -31.06 -0.78
N CYS A 7 20.73 -30.01 -1.59
CA CYS A 7 19.70 -29.01 -1.78
C CYS A 7 18.50 -29.70 -2.47
N THR A 8 17.54 -30.14 -1.70
CA THR A 8 16.29 -30.75 -2.21
C THR A 8 15.50 -29.70 -2.97
N ARG A 9 15.12 -30.00 -4.20
CA ARG A 9 14.27 -29.12 -5.00
C ARG A 9 12.85 -29.20 -4.50
N PHE A 10 12.14 -28.08 -4.52
CA PHE A 10 10.74 -28.01 -4.14
C PHE A 10 9.89 -29.07 -4.91
N THR A 11 10.11 -29.18 -6.21
CA THR A 11 9.41 -30.12 -7.08
C THR A 11 9.70 -31.60 -6.79
N ASP A 12 10.75 -31.92 -6.06
CA ASP A 12 11.05 -33.30 -5.64
C ASP A 12 10.12 -33.71 -4.49
N GLU A 13 9.81 -32.81 -3.57
CA GLU A 13 9.00 -33.07 -2.39
C GLU A 13 7.53 -32.70 -2.56
N TYR A 14 7.21 -31.66 -3.34
CA TYR A 14 5.86 -31.10 -3.48
C TYR A 14 5.39 -31.07 -4.92
N GLN A 15 4.09 -31.26 -5.12
CA GLN A 15 3.40 -31.05 -6.39
C GLN A 15 2.48 -29.84 -6.29
N LEU A 16 2.57 -28.91 -7.26
CA LEU A 16 1.75 -27.70 -7.32
C LEU A 16 0.42 -27.94 -8.03
N TYR A 17 -0.61 -27.25 -7.55
CA TYR A 17 -1.96 -27.27 -8.10
C TYR A 17 -2.46 -25.85 -8.40
N GLU A 18 -3.73 -25.54 -8.17
CA GLU A 18 -4.36 -24.26 -8.49
C GLU A 18 -3.78 -23.07 -7.71
N GLU A 19 -3.95 -21.90 -8.29
CA GLU A 19 -3.60 -20.62 -7.66
C GLU A 19 -4.64 -20.25 -6.60
N LEU A 20 -4.20 -19.91 -5.40
CA LEU A 20 -5.01 -19.46 -4.28
C LEU A 20 -5.00 -17.94 -4.14
N GLY A 21 -3.90 -17.29 -4.54
CA GLY A 21 -3.75 -15.84 -4.47
C GLY A 21 -2.49 -15.35 -5.15
N LYS A 22 -2.47 -14.05 -5.47
CA LYS A 22 -1.36 -13.40 -6.15
C LYS A 22 -0.98 -12.10 -5.48
N GLY A 23 0.28 -11.94 -5.14
CA GLY A 23 0.89 -10.69 -4.66
C GLY A 23 1.76 -10.05 -5.74
N ALA A 24 2.38 -8.91 -5.40
CA ALA A 24 3.22 -8.15 -6.34
C ALA A 24 4.42 -8.95 -6.87
N PHE A 25 5.08 -9.73 -6.01
CA PHE A 25 6.26 -10.54 -6.34
C PHE A 25 6.10 -12.01 -5.97
N SER A 26 4.91 -12.43 -5.58
CA SER A 26 4.63 -13.78 -5.10
C SER A 26 3.31 -14.30 -5.65
N VAL A 27 3.23 -15.63 -5.74
CA VAL A 27 2.00 -16.36 -6.06
C VAL A 27 1.82 -17.42 -4.99
N VAL A 28 0.61 -17.56 -4.45
CA VAL A 28 0.26 -18.63 -3.52
C VAL A 28 -0.50 -19.71 -4.26
N ARG A 29 -0.05 -20.94 -4.19
CA ARG A 29 -0.67 -22.11 -4.83
C ARG A 29 -0.90 -23.23 -3.83
N ARG A 30 -1.97 -23.99 -4.01
CA ARG A 30 -2.10 -25.27 -3.31
C ARG A 30 -1.00 -26.21 -3.76
N CYS A 31 -0.42 -26.92 -2.81
CA CYS A 31 0.55 -27.99 -3.09
C CYS A 31 0.29 -29.20 -2.22
N VAL A 32 0.79 -30.35 -2.65
CA VAL A 32 0.67 -31.63 -1.95
C VAL A 32 2.07 -32.21 -1.74
N LYS A 33 2.38 -32.60 -0.52
CA LYS A 33 3.63 -33.28 -0.20
C LYS A 33 3.57 -34.71 -0.71
N LYS A 34 4.46 -35.04 -1.64
CA LYS A 34 4.46 -36.35 -2.35
C LYS A 34 4.59 -37.56 -1.43
N SER A 35 5.34 -37.42 -0.34
CA SER A 35 5.58 -38.50 0.61
C SER A 35 4.41 -38.83 1.51
N SER A 36 3.55 -37.84 1.84
CA SER A 36 2.46 -38.00 2.82
C SER A 36 1.07 -37.82 2.23
N GLY A 37 0.96 -37.23 1.02
CA GLY A 37 -0.33 -36.83 0.44
C GLY A 37 -0.98 -35.63 1.13
N GLN A 38 -0.30 -34.99 2.12
CA GLN A 38 -0.81 -33.86 2.86
C GLN A 38 -0.82 -32.59 2.03
N GLU A 39 -1.91 -31.82 2.14
CA GLU A 39 -2.09 -30.55 1.42
C GLU A 39 -1.54 -29.36 2.20
N TYR A 40 -0.97 -28.40 1.46
CA TYR A 40 -0.38 -27.17 1.97
C TYR A 40 -0.61 -26.00 1.01
N ALA A 41 -0.30 -24.79 1.45
CA ALA A 41 -0.24 -23.58 0.62
C ALA A 41 1.23 -23.18 0.43
N ALA A 42 1.71 -23.12 -0.81
CA ALA A 42 3.05 -22.67 -1.14
C ALA A 42 3.04 -21.22 -1.62
N LYS A 43 3.68 -20.31 -0.88
CA LYS A 43 3.96 -18.93 -1.29
C LYS A 43 5.27 -18.96 -2.10
N ILE A 44 5.16 -18.77 -3.41
CA ILE A 44 6.24 -18.82 -4.39
C ILE A 44 6.69 -17.42 -4.68
N ILE A 45 7.92 -17.07 -4.37
CA ILE A 45 8.47 -15.72 -4.47
C ILE A 45 9.57 -15.71 -5.52
N ASN A 46 9.46 -14.81 -6.52
CA ASN A 46 10.50 -14.64 -7.54
C ASN A 46 11.62 -13.76 -6.99
N THR A 47 12.74 -14.40 -6.62
CA THR A 47 13.88 -13.71 -5.99
C THR A 47 14.71 -12.89 -6.97
N LYS A 48 14.67 -13.20 -8.29
CA LYS A 48 15.36 -12.41 -9.32
C LYS A 48 14.82 -10.98 -9.47
N LYS A 49 13.57 -10.76 -9.02
CA LYS A 49 12.90 -9.45 -9.09
C LYS A 49 12.97 -8.66 -7.77
N LEU A 50 13.56 -9.22 -6.73
CA LEU A 50 13.66 -8.59 -5.43
C LEU A 50 14.89 -7.70 -5.32
N SER A 51 14.71 -6.52 -4.69
CA SER A 51 15.84 -5.71 -4.24
C SER A 51 16.58 -6.39 -3.06
N ALA A 52 17.80 -5.96 -2.77
CA ALA A 52 18.56 -6.46 -1.60
C ALA A 52 17.77 -6.28 -0.28
N ARG A 53 17.02 -5.17 -0.17
CA ARG A 53 16.16 -4.87 0.98
C ARG A 53 14.98 -5.85 1.08
N ASP A 54 14.40 -6.24 -0.06
CA ASP A 54 13.28 -7.18 -0.06
C ASP A 54 13.73 -8.61 0.20
N HIS A 55 14.95 -8.98 -0.18
CA HIS A 55 15.58 -10.25 0.25
C HIS A 55 15.73 -10.32 1.77
N GLN A 56 16.22 -9.25 2.41
CA GLN A 56 16.32 -9.20 3.87
C GLN A 56 14.96 -9.33 4.56
N LYS A 57 13.91 -8.71 3.99
CA LYS A 57 12.54 -8.86 4.50
C LYS A 57 12.05 -10.30 4.39
N LEU A 58 12.29 -10.95 3.25
CA LEU A 58 11.92 -12.36 3.04
C LEU A 58 12.60 -13.30 4.04
N GLU A 59 13.90 -13.14 4.25
CA GLU A 59 14.65 -13.93 5.23
C GLU A 59 14.14 -13.72 6.65
N ARG A 60 13.81 -12.45 6.99
CA ARG A 60 13.22 -12.11 8.29
C ARG A 60 11.84 -12.73 8.44
N GLU A 61 10.94 -12.62 7.44
CA GLU A 61 9.61 -13.25 7.44
C GLU A 61 9.73 -14.76 7.68
N ALA A 62 10.58 -15.45 6.92
CA ALA A 62 10.80 -16.88 7.07
C ALA A 62 11.33 -17.26 8.47
N ARG A 63 12.24 -16.45 9.04
CA ARG A 63 12.78 -16.68 10.38
C ARG A 63 11.69 -16.52 11.44
N ILE A 64 10.91 -15.44 11.38
CA ILE A 64 9.80 -15.19 12.31
C ILE A 64 8.77 -16.32 12.23
N CYS A 65 8.33 -16.69 11.02
CA CYS A 65 7.35 -17.75 10.82
C CYS A 65 7.82 -19.12 11.37
N ARG A 66 9.12 -19.42 11.35
CA ARG A 66 9.68 -20.66 11.93
C ARG A 66 9.57 -20.68 13.46
N LEU A 67 9.68 -19.53 14.10
CA LEU A 67 9.63 -19.39 15.56
C LEU A 67 8.19 -19.41 16.07
N LEU A 68 7.24 -18.87 15.31
CA LEU A 68 5.85 -18.75 15.72
C LEU A 68 5.10 -20.07 15.53
N LYS A 69 4.72 -20.69 16.65
CA LYS A 69 3.95 -21.97 16.69
C LYS A 69 2.75 -21.81 17.61
N HIS A 70 1.62 -21.43 17.02
CA HIS A 70 0.37 -21.22 17.75
C HIS A 70 -0.83 -21.76 16.93
N PRO A 71 -1.90 -22.29 17.53
CA PRO A 71 -3.05 -22.83 16.79
C PRO A 71 -3.74 -21.78 15.92
N ASN A 72 -3.68 -20.50 16.31
CA ASN A 72 -4.26 -19.37 15.59
C ASN A 72 -3.25 -18.65 14.65
N ILE A 73 -2.12 -19.28 14.33
CA ILE A 73 -1.17 -18.83 13.29
C ILE A 73 -1.19 -19.83 12.14
N VAL A 74 -1.08 -19.32 10.92
CA VAL A 74 -0.80 -20.13 9.74
C VAL A 74 0.66 -20.59 9.82
N ARG A 75 0.87 -21.87 10.14
CA ARG A 75 2.19 -22.43 10.43
C ARG A 75 3.02 -22.56 9.17
N LEU A 76 4.29 -22.16 9.24
CA LEU A 76 5.31 -22.48 8.24
C LEU A 76 5.88 -23.90 8.50
N HIS A 77 5.73 -24.78 7.51
CA HIS A 77 6.22 -26.17 7.56
C HIS A 77 7.58 -26.31 6.90
N ASP A 78 7.81 -25.58 5.79
CA ASP A 78 9.04 -25.68 5.03
C ASP A 78 9.42 -24.37 4.37
N SER A 79 10.71 -24.18 4.08
CA SER A 79 11.26 -23.00 3.42
C SER A 79 12.42 -23.44 2.53
N ILE A 80 12.17 -23.49 1.22
CA ILE A 80 13.06 -24.01 0.21
C ILE A 80 13.52 -22.88 -0.70
N SER A 81 14.85 -22.70 -0.83
CA SER A 81 15.45 -21.72 -1.74
C SER A 81 16.01 -22.45 -2.95
N GLU A 82 15.60 -21.99 -4.14
CA GLU A 82 16.13 -22.44 -5.42
C GLU A 82 16.67 -21.25 -6.22
N GLU A 83 17.37 -21.53 -7.32
CA GLU A 83 17.87 -20.46 -8.18
C GLU A 83 16.71 -19.65 -8.79
N GLY A 84 16.53 -18.42 -8.29
CA GLY A 84 15.51 -17.49 -8.76
C GLY A 84 14.14 -17.58 -8.10
N PHE A 85 13.93 -18.56 -7.20
CA PHE A 85 12.69 -18.72 -6.47
C PHE A 85 12.90 -19.10 -5.00
N HIS A 86 12.01 -18.62 -4.14
CA HIS A 86 11.93 -19.05 -2.76
C HIS A 86 10.51 -19.54 -2.47
N TYR A 87 10.40 -20.72 -1.87
CA TYR A 87 9.12 -21.38 -1.55
C TYR A 87 8.95 -21.41 -0.05
N LEU A 88 7.85 -20.83 0.43
CA LEU A 88 7.40 -20.93 1.82
C LEU A 88 6.15 -21.80 1.86
N VAL A 89 6.21 -22.95 2.54
CA VAL A 89 5.12 -23.93 2.63
C VAL A 89 4.39 -23.75 3.95
N PHE A 90 3.13 -23.32 3.87
CA PHE A 90 2.26 -23.03 5.01
C PHE A 90 1.10 -24.01 5.13
N ASP A 91 0.40 -23.99 6.28
CA ASP A 91 -0.91 -24.61 6.44
C ASP A 91 -1.83 -24.19 5.29
N LEU A 92 -2.61 -25.10 4.74
CA LEU A 92 -3.68 -24.78 3.82
C LEU A 92 -4.90 -24.31 4.62
N VAL A 93 -5.31 -23.07 4.38
CA VAL A 93 -6.46 -22.41 5.01
C VAL A 93 -7.54 -22.24 3.95
N THR A 94 -8.72 -22.79 4.15
CA THR A 94 -9.78 -22.88 3.13
C THR A 94 -11.04 -22.10 3.44
N GLY A 95 -11.12 -21.47 4.63
CA GLY A 95 -12.31 -20.75 5.10
C GLY A 95 -12.47 -19.34 4.52
N GLY A 96 -11.42 -18.78 3.90
CA GLY A 96 -11.44 -17.41 3.39
C GLY A 96 -11.20 -16.35 4.46
N GLU A 97 -11.40 -15.09 4.12
CA GLU A 97 -11.25 -13.97 5.04
C GLU A 97 -12.37 -13.90 6.06
N LEU A 98 -12.05 -13.59 7.33
CA LEU A 98 -13.01 -13.47 8.42
C LEU A 98 -14.17 -12.51 8.10
N PHE A 99 -13.85 -11.34 7.53
CA PHE A 99 -14.88 -10.33 7.23
C PHE A 99 -15.83 -10.74 6.10
N GLU A 100 -15.41 -11.64 5.21
CA GLU A 100 -16.28 -12.20 4.18
C GLU A 100 -17.23 -13.23 4.75
N ASP A 101 -16.75 -14.07 5.66
CA ASP A 101 -17.55 -15.06 6.35
C ASP A 101 -18.66 -14.41 7.19
N ILE A 102 -18.34 -13.31 7.89
CA ILE A 102 -19.32 -12.54 8.65
C ILE A 102 -20.44 -12.01 7.75
N VAL A 103 -20.10 -11.46 6.58
CA VAL A 103 -21.08 -10.97 5.60
C VAL A 103 -21.92 -12.09 4.99
N ALA A 104 -21.39 -13.30 4.91
CA ALA A 104 -22.09 -14.47 4.39
C ALA A 104 -23.00 -15.14 5.43
N ARG A 105 -22.87 -14.81 6.72
CA ARG A 105 -23.71 -15.37 7.79
C ARG A 105 -25.09 -14.74 7.79
N GLU A 106 -26.10 -15.56 8.09
CA GLU A 106 -27.47 -15.09 8.29
C GLU A 106 -27.67 -14.40 9.65
N TYR A 107 -26.84 -14.73 10.62
CA TYR A 107 -26.89 -14.22 11.99
C TYR A 107 -25.50 -13.79 12.45
N TYR A 108 -25.39 -12.59 12.99
CA TYR A 108 -24.18 -12.05 13.58
C TYR A 108 -24.51 -11.17 14.80
N SER A 109 -23.89 -11.44 15.92
CA SER A 109 -24.08 -10.72 17.18
C SER A 109 -22.74 -10.27 17.78
N GLU A 110 -22.80 -9.49 18.87
CA GLU A 110 -21.63 -9.11 19.64
C GLU A 110 -20.91 -10.34 20.25
N ALA A 111 -21.69 -11.35 20.68
CA ALA A 111 -21.15 -12.61 21.17
C ALA A 111 -20.45 -13.42 20.07
N ASP A 112 -20.92 -13.35 18.81
CA ASP A 112 -20.22 -13.93 17.67
C ASP A 112 -18.92 -13.20 17.37
N CYS A 113 -18.91 -11.87 17.45
CA CYS A 113 -17.69 -11.06 17.33
C CYS A 113 -16.60 -11.53 18.31
N LEU A 114 -16.97 -11.74 19.57
CA LEU A 114 -16.07 -12.23 20.61
C LEU A 114 -15.56 -13.64 20.35
N SER A 115 -16.46 -14.55 20.00
CA SER A 115 -16.11 -15.97 19.83
C SER A 115 -15.26 -16.23 18.59
N LEU A 116 -15.49 -15.44 17.52
CA LEU A 116 -14.86 -15.66 16.22
C LEU A 116 -13.51 -14.97 16.06
N SER A 117 -13.33 -13.79 16.68
CA SER A 117 -12.17 -12.98 16.31
C SER A 117 -11.40 -12.40 17.49
N VAL A 118 -12.06 -11.73 18.42
CA VAL A 118 -11.35 -10.85 19.34
C VAL A 118 -10.56 -11.62 20.39
N SER A 119 -11.15 -12.64 21.02
CA SER A 119 -10.44 -13.45 22.01
C SER A 119 -9.26 -14.21 21.39
N HIS A 120 -9.44 -14.77 20.19
CA HIS A 120 -8.37 -15.47 19.48
C HIS A 120 -7.27 -14.51 18.98
N CYS A 121 -7.64 -13.31 18.50
CA CYS A 121 -6.66 -12.31 18.11
C CYS A 121 -5.86 -11.79 19.31
N LEU A 122 -6.49 -11.55 20.45
CA LEU A 122 -5.80 -11.09 21.65
C LEU A 122 -4.90 -12.16 22.28
N ASP A 123 -5.37 -13.43 22.29
CA ASP A 123 -4.59 -14.57 22.76
C ASP A 123 -3.36 -14.78 21.89
N LEU A 124 -3.55 -14.72 20.56
CA LEU A 124 -2.50 -14.73 19.57
C LEU A 124 -1.51 -13.57 19.73
N LEU A 125 -2.02 -12.35 19.91
CA LEU A 125 -1.19 -11.17 20.13
C LEU A 125 -0.40 -11.27 21.42
N SER A 126 -0.99 -11.78 22.50
CA SER A 126 -0.27 -12.04 23.74
C SER A 126 0.93 -12.96 23.50
N TYR A 127 0.78 -13.98 22.68
CA TYR A 127 1.85 -14.90 22.30
C TYR A 127 2.89 -14.26 21.36
N VAL A 128 2.45 -13.61 20.28
CA VAL A 128 3.34 -13.01 19.28
C VAL A 128 4.12 -11.84 19.87
N LEU A 129 3.47 -11.01 20.69
CA LEU A 129 4.08 -9.83 21.33
C LEU A 129 5.14 -10.15 22.38
N LEU A 130 5.38 -11.43 22.73
CA LEU A 130 6.54 -11.77 23.54
C LEU A 130 7.84 -11.34 22.86
N HIS A 131 7.93 -11.46 21.53
CA HIS A 131 9.17 -11.21 20.80
C HIS A 131 9.03 -10.43 19.48
N HIS A 132 7.80 -10.15 19.03
CA HIS A 132 7.55 -9.54 17.71
C HIS A 132 6.48 -8.45 17.79
N VAL A 133 6.52 -7.51 16.85
CA VAL A 133 5.46 -6.57 16.52
C VAL A 133 4.90 -6.98 15.17
N CYS A 134 3.60 -7.22 15.09
CA CYS A 134 2.91 -7.66 13.88
C CYS A 134 1.78 -6.68 13.59
N VAL A 135 1.83 -5.95 12.50
CA VAL A 135 0.74 -5.05 12.12
C VAL A 135 -0.46 -5.87 11.67
N CYS A 136 -1.43 -6.06 12.57
CA CYS A 136 -2.67 -6.78 12.27
C CYS A 136 -3.49 -6.04 11.20
N GLN A 137 -3.96 -6.78 10.21
CA GLN A 137 -4.83 -6.30 9.13
C GLN A 137 -5.96 -7.30 8.90
N PRO A 138 -7.19 -6.85 8.52
CA PRO A 138 -8.32 -7.74 8.26
C PRO A 138 -8.05 -8.80 7.20
N GLU A 139 -7.26 -8.47 6.18
CA GLU A 139 -6.86 -9.37 5.09
C GLU A 139 -6.07 -10.58 5.57
N ASN A 140 -5.39 -10.44 6.70
CA ASN A 140 -4.54 -11.47 7.29
C ASN A 140 -5.29 -12.34 8.32
N LEU A 141 -6.56 -12.03 8.60
CA LEU A 141 -7.42 -12.84 9.47
C LEU A 141 -8.20 -13.84 8.63
N LEU A 142 -7.73 -15.07 8.60
CA LEU A 142 -8.30 -16.16 7.80
C LEU A 142 -9.01 -17.19 8.68
N LEU A 143 -10.00 -17.87 8.13
CA LEU A 143 -10.67 -18.99 8.79
C LEU A 143 -10.03 -20.31 8.39
N ALA A 144 -9.73 -21.17 9.34
CA ALA A 144 -9.09 -22.46 9.11
C ALA A 144 -9.86 -23.31 8.08
N SER A 145 -11.19 -23.27 8.10
CA SER A 145 -12.08 -23.98 7.19
C SER A 145 -13.41 -23.26 7.01
N LYS A 146 -14.24 -23.72 6.05
CA LYS A 146 -15.61 -23.21 5.82
C LYS A 146 -16.63 -23.69 6.88
N MET A 147 -16.21 -24.45 7.86
CA MET A 147 -17.12 -24.96 8.90
C MET A 147 -17.53 -23.84 9.87
N LYS A 148 -18.76 -23.88 10.34
CA LYS A 148 -19.24 -22.95 11.39
C LYS A 148 -18.40 -23.12 12.66
N GLY A 149 -17.86 -22.01 13.18
CA GLY A 149 -16.99 -22.03 14.35
C GLY A 149 -15.52 -22.39 14.05
N ALA A 150 -15.10 -22.39 12.77
CA ALA A 150 -13.72 -22.59 12.42
C ALA A 150 -12.81 -21.57 13.12
N ALA A 151 -11.63 -22.00 13.55
CA ALA A 151 -10.66 -21.13 14.22
C ALA A 151 -10.16 -20.03 13.27
N VAL A 152 -10.02 -18.82 13.79
CA VAL A 152 -9.35 -17.72 13.09
C VAL A 152 -7.85 -17.95 13.16
N LYS A 153 -7.17 -17.80 12.04
CA LYS A 153 -5.71 -17.91 11.89
C LYS A 153 -5.15 -16.62 11.31
N LEU A 154 -4.09 -16.09 11.93
CA LEU A 154 -3.33 -14.97 11.40
C LEU A 154 -2.35 -15.49 10.35
N ALA A 155 -2.40 -14.88 9.18
CA ALA A 155 -1.48 -15.11 8.06
C ALA A 155 -0.61 -13.88 7.81
N ASP A 156 0.44 -14.04 7.02
CA ASP A 156 1.34 -13.00 6.50
C ASP A 156 2.07 -12.16 7.57
N PHE A 157 3.30 -12.55 7.86
CA PHE A 157 4.21 -11.85 8.77
C PHE A 157 5.25 -10.98 8.04
N GLY A 158 4.98 -10.60 6.79
CA GLY A 158 5.91 -9.79 5.97
C GLY A 158 6.21 -8.41 6.56
N LEU A 159 5.32 -7.88 7.42
CA LEU A 159 5.53 -6.64 8.16
C LEU A 159 5.99 -6.85 9.60
N ALA A 160 6.12 -8.09 10.05
CA ALA A 160 6.52 -8.38 11.42
C ALA A 160 7.98 -7.99 11.68
N ILE A 161 8.25 -7.51 12.90
CA ILE A 161 9.54 -7.01 13.34
C ILE A 161 9.89 -7.69 14.66
N GLU A 162 11.14 -8.15 14.80
CA GLU A 162 11.67 -8.67 16.05
C GLU A 162 11.93 -7.53 17.02
N VAL A 163 11.41 -7.64 18.25
CA VAL A 163 11.61 -6.67 19.33
C VAL A 163 12.19 -7.41 20.54
N GLN A 164 13.31 -6.91 21.07
CA GLN A 164 13.92 -7.47 22.28
C GLN A 164 13.31 -6.80 23.52
N GLY A 165 12.53 -7.56 24.28
CA GLY A 165 11.87 -7.06 25.49
C GLY A 165 10.86 -5.95 25.18
N ASP A 166 10.92 -4.86 25.94
CA ASP A 166 10.06 -3.68 25.79
C ASP A 166 10.77 -2.52 25.08
N GLN A 167 11.86 -2.81 24.37
CA GLN A 167 12.59 -1.79 23.61
C GLN A 167 11.71 -1.24 22.48
N GLN A 168 11.68 0.06 22.37
CA GLN A 168 11.01 0.80 21.31
C GLN A 168 12.07 1.38 20.38
N ALA A 169 11.84 1.29 19.08
CA ALA A 169 12.69 1.88 18.06
C ALA A 169 11.83 2.35 16.87
N TRP A 170 12.41 3.19 16.02
CA TRP A 170 11.76 3.54 14.77
C TRP A 170 12.13 2.51 13.71
N PHE A 171 11.16 1.66 13.36
CA PHE A 171 11.32 0.59 12.36
C PHE A 171 10.86 0.99 10.95
N GLY A 172 10.45 2.24 10.76
CA GLY A 172 9.93 2.75 9.51
C GLY A 172 8.41 2.80 9.44
N PHE A 173 7.90 3.34 8.35
CA PHE A 173 6.47 3.47 8.09
C PHE A 173 5.99 2.22 7.35
N ALA A 174 5.21 1.37 8.01
CA ALA A 174 4.69 0.14 7.44
C ALA A 174 3.26 -0.11 7.91
N GLY A 175 2.38 -0.53 7.00
CA GLY A 175 0.99 -0.87 7.29
C GLY A 175 -0.03 -0.09 6.45
N THR A 176 -1.28 -0.51 6.53
CA THR A 176 -2.41 0.14 5.86
C THR A 176 -2.85 1.38 6.63
N PRO A 177 -3.05 2.55 5.99
CA PRO A 177 -3.29 3.85 6.64
C PRO A 177 -4.30 3.87 7.78
N GLY A 178 -5.46 3.23 7.61
CA GLY A 178 -6.53 3.25 8.61
C GLY A 178 -6.26 2.47 9.91
N TYR A 179 -5.22 1.63 9.93
CA TYR A 179 -4.84 0.80 11.09
C TYR A 179 -3.57 1.28 11.79
N LEU A 180 -2.92 2.32 11.24
CA LEU A 180 -1.69 2.87 11.82
C LEU A 180 -1.98 3.60 13.13
N SER A 181 -1.12 3.39 14.11
CA SER A 181 -1.23 4.06 15.41
C SER A 181 -0.70 5.50 15.37
N PRO A 182 -1.11 6.37 16.32
CA PRO A 182 -0.64 7.74 16.41
C PRO A 182 0.88 7.88 16.46
N GLU A 183 1.56 7.02 17.22
CA GLU A 183 3.01 7.02 17.38
C GLU A 183 3.72 6.71 16.05
N VAL A 184 3.22 5.77 15.25
CA VAL A 184 3.77 5.48 13.92
C VAL A 184 3.59 6.69 12.99
N LEU A 185 2.42 7.34 13.02
CA LEU A 185 2.14 8.53 12.21
C LEU A 185 2.94 9.76 12.63
N ARG A 186 3.39 9.83 13.88
CA ARG A 186 4.28 10.90 14.39
C ARG A 186 5.76 10.61 14.14
N LYS A 187 6.09 9.40 13.69
CA LYS A 187 7.45 8.87 13.53
C LYS A 187 8.17 8.73 14.88
N ASP A 188 7.42 8.50 15.97
CA ASP A 188 7.96 8.21 17.27
C ASP A 188 8.49 6.75 17.31
N PRO A 189 9.43 6.43 18.21
CA PRO A 189 9.78 5.03 18.49
C PRO A 189 8.53 4.25 18.90
N TYR A 190 8.35 3.05 18.33
CA TYR A 190 7.19 2.24 18.59
C TYR A 190 7.52 0.77 18.88
N GLY A 191 6.58 0.03 19.42
CA GLY A 191 6.71 -1.37 19.78
C GLY A 191 5.35 -2.05 19.87
N LYS A 192 5.23 -3.04 20.74
CA LYS A 192 4.03 -3.89 20.96
C LYS A 192 2.68 -3.13 21.01
N PRO A 193 2.56 -1.93 21.61
CA PRO A 193 1.27 -1.22 21.68
C PRO A 193 0.63 -0.89 20.33
N VAL A 194 1.37 -0.86 19.21
CA VAL A 194 0.80 -0.55 17.88
C VAL A 194 -0.18 -1.63 17.43
N ASP A 195 0.06 -2.90 17.82
CA ASP A 195 -0.82 -4.01 17.47
C ASP A 195 -2.13 -3.97 18.23
N ILE A 196 -2.09 -3.52 19.49
CA ILE A 196 -3.31 -3.32 20.30
C ILE A 196 -4.16 -2.21 19.70
N TRP A 197 -3.55 -1.13 19.19
CA TRP A 197 -4.28 -0.09 18.45
C TRP A 197 -4.98 -0.68 17.21
N ALA A 198 -4.26 -1.41 16.39
CA ALA A 198 -4.82 -2.05 15.19
C ALA A 198 -5.97 -3.01 15.53
N CYS A 199 -5.84 -3.78 16.61
CA CYS A 199 -6.93 -4.61 17.12
C CYS A 199 -8.14 -3.81 17.57
N GLY A 200 -7.95 -2.66 18.20
CA GLY A 200 -9.04 -1.75 18.57
C GLY A 200 -9.80 -1.24 17.33
N VAL A 201 -9.09 -0.90 16.26
CA VAL A 201 -9.71 -0.52 14.98
C VAL A 201 -10.50 -1.69 14.39
N ILE A 202 -9.93 -2.89 14.37
CA ILE A 202 -10.60 -4.10 13.86
C ILE A 202 -11.85 -4.41 14.69
N LEU A 203 -11.76 -4.33 16.02
CA LEU A 203 -12.89 -4.55 16.91
C LEU A 203 -14.03 -3.55 16.64
N TYR A 204 -13.70 -2.27 16.49
CA TYR A 204 -14.68 -1.24 16.14
C TYR A 204 -15.41 -1.62 14.83
N ILE A 205 -14.67 -1.98 13.79
CA ILE A 205 -15.25 -2.38 12.50
C ILE A 205 -16.15 -3.62 12.64
N LEU A 206 -15.72 -4.60 13.41
CA LEU A 206 -16.48 -5.83 13.63
C LEU A 206 -17.83 -5.57 14.34
N LEU A 207 -17.91 -4.56 15.17
CA LEU A 207 -19.14 -4.24 15.92
C LEU A 207 -20.16 -3.43 15.10
N VAL A 208 -19.73 -2.55 14.22
CA VAL A 208 -20.62 -1.62 13.49
C VAL A 208 -20.47 -1.63 11.98
N GLY A 209 -19.43 -2.28 11.44
CA GLY A 209 -19.24 -2.46 10.01
C GLY A 209 -18.54 -1.30 9.27
N TYR A 210 -18.03 -0.28 9.98
CA TYR A 210 -17.25 0.81 9.43
C TYR A 210 -16.10 1.20 10.38
N PRO A 211 -15.02 1.83 9.86
CA PRO A 211 -13.85 2.16 10.67
C PRO A 211 -14.07 3.38 11.58
N PRO A 212 -13.35 3.46 12.74
CA PRO A 212 -13.43 4.60 13.65
C PRO A 212 -12.83 5.88 13.06
N PHE A 213 -11.89 5.75 12.14
CA PHE A 213 -11.23 6.85 11.47
C PHE A 213 -11.39 6.69 9.96
N TRP A 214 -11.96 7.70 9.30
CA TRP A 214 -12.16 7.64 7.86
C TRP A 214 -12.22 9.03 7.23
N ASP A 215 -11.48 9.23 6.15
CA ASP A 215 -11.57 10.40 5.28
C ASP A 215 -11.06 10.00 3.89
N GLU A 216 -11.55 10.68 2.85
CA GLU A 216 -11.03 10.50 1.48
C GLU A 216 -9.63 11.08 1.35
N ASP A 217 -9.38 12.20 2.06
CA ASP A 217 -8.07 12.82 2.18
C ASP A 217 -7.23 12.09 3.24
N GLN A 218 -6.14 11.47 2.80
CA GLN A 218 -5.23 10.74 3.68
C GLN A 218 -4.61 11.63 4.79
N HIS A 219 -4.40 12.92 4.51
CA HIS A 219 -3.87 13.84 5.50
C HIS A 219 -4.87 14.08 6.63
N LYS A 220 -6.15 14.28 6.29
CA LYS A 220 -7.23 14.42 7.28
C LYS A 220 -7.42 13.14 8.09
N LEU A 221 -7.39 11.97 7.43
CA LEU A 221 -7.41 10.68 8.12
C LEU A 221 -6.28 10.60 9.17
N TYR A 222 -5.06 10.97 8.80
CA TYR A 222 -3.93 10.97 9.73
C TYR A 222 -4.08 11.97 10.89
N GLN A 223 -4.71 13.12 10.66
CA GLN A 223 -5.03 14.07 11.74
C GLN A 223 -6.06 13.49 12.70
N GLN A 224 -7.12 12.86 12.21
CA GLN A 224 -8.11 12.17 13.05
C GLN A 224 -7.45 11.10 13.93
N ILE A 225 -6.61 10.25 13.35
CA ILE A 225 -5.90 9.19 14.09
C ILE A 225 -4.97 9.81 15.16
N LYS A 226 -4.16 10.82 14.81
CA LYS A 226 -3.26 11.49 15.75
C LYS A 226 -3.99 12.18 16.90
N ALA A 227 -5.19 12.67 16.64
CA ALA A 227 -6.06 13.29 17.64
C ALA A 227 -6.88 12.27 18.44
N GLY A 228 -6.94 11.00 18.00
CA GLY A 228 -7.86 10.02 18.58
C GLY A 228 -9.32 10.43 18.43
N ALA A 229 -9.66 11.13 17.34
CA ALA A 229 -10.98 11.70 17.11
C ALA A 229 -11.91 10.65 16.50
N TYR A 230 -12.54 9.86 17.37
CA TYR A 230 -13.63 8.93 17.03
C TYR A 230 -14.72 9.04 18.08
N ASP A 231 -15.90 8.57 17.78
CA ASP A 231 -17.08 8.57 18.63
C ASP A 231 -17.86 7.26 18.50
N PHE A 232 -18.97 7.18 19.22
CA PHE A 232 -19.91 6.04 19.20
C PHE A 232 -21.30 6.58 18.84
N PRO A 233 -21.55 6.89 17.55
CA PRO A 233 -22.79 7.57 17.16
C PRO A 233 -24.03 6.68 17.27
N SER A 234 -25.16 7.30 17.66
CA SER A 234 -26.47 6.71 17.54
C SER A 234 -26.95 6.70 16.08
N PRO A 235 -27.77 5.73 15.65
CA PRO A 235 -28.32 4.64 16.47
C PRO A 235 -27.44 3.37 16.53
N GLU A 236 -26.37 3.25 15.71
CA GLU A 236 -25.61 2.03 15.50
C GLU A 236 -24.94 1.51 16.79
N TRP A 237 -24.49 2.47 17.62
CA TRP A 237 -23.82 2.15 18.88
C TRP A 237 -24.73 2.01 20.07
N ASP A 238 -26.05 2.30 19.96
CA ASP A 238 -27.00 2.21 21.09
C ASP A 238 -27.18 0.77 21.59
N THR A 239 -27.02 -0.19 20.67
CA THR A 239 -27.15 -1.61 20.96
C THR A 239 -25.83 -2.30 21.36
N VAL A 240 -24.69 -1.57 21.31
CA VAL A 240 -23.38 -2.09 21.75
C VAL A 240 -23.23 -1.90 23.25
N THR A 241 -22.76 -2.96 23.92
CA THR A 241 -22.60 -2.94 25.37
C THR A 241 -21.58 -1.88 25.84
N PRO A 242 -21.78 -1.28 27.03
CA PRO A 242 -20.82 -0.33 27.59
C PRO A 242 -19.42 -0.92 27.78
N GLU A 243 -19.33 -2.20 28.07
CA GLU A 243 -18.09 -2.94 28.25
C GLU A 243 -17.30 -3.04 26.94
N ALA A 244 -17.97 -3.28 25.82
CA ALA A 244 -17.32 -3.27 24.50
C ALA A 244 -16.74 -1.90 24.16
N LYS A 245 -17.53 -0.83 24.37
CA LYS A 245 -17.07 0.56 24.18
C LYS A 245 -15.89 0.89 25.10
N ASN A 246 -15.92 0.41 26.35
CA ASN A 246 -14.83 0.61 27.30
C ASN A 246 -13.53 -0.06 26.84
N LEU A 247 -13.60 -1.29 26.32
CA LEU A 247 -12.43 -1.98 25.78
C LEU A 247 -11.85 -1.26 24.57
N ILE A 248 -12.69 -0.79 23.64
CA ILE A 248 -12.26 0.01 22.49
C ILE A 248 -11.53 1.28 22.95
N ASN A 249 -12.08 2.01 23.92
CA ASN A 249 -11.45 3.23 24.47
C ASN A 249 -10.07 2.94 25.05
N GLN A 250 -9.90 1.80 25.73
CA GLN A 250 -8.60 1.40 26.28
C GLN A 250 -7.60 0.97 25.20
N MET A 251 -8.08 0.34 24.11
CA MET A 251 -7.25 -0.04 22.97
C MET A 251 -6.87 1.16 22.10
N LEU A 252 -7.79 2.09 21.85
CA LEU A 252 -7.58 3.30 21.05
C LEU A 252 -7.09 4.50 21.89
N THR A 253 -6.36 4.22 22.97
CA THR A 253 -5.70 5.24 23.77
C THR A 253 -4.48 5.78 23.03
N ILE A 254 -4.42 7.12 22.83
CA ILE A 254 -3.37 7.81 22.05
C ILE A 254 -1.98 7.56 22.62
N ASN A 255 -1.84 7.65 23.94
CA ASN A 255 -0.56 7.41 24.61
C ASN A 255 -0.27 5.91 24.70
N PRO A 256 0.74 5.37 23.99
CA PRO A 256 1.03 3.94 23.99
C PRO A 256 1.37 3.37 25.36
N ALA A 257 1.95 4.17 26.26
CA ALA A 257 2.28 3.72 27.64
C ALA A 257 1.04 3.57 28.53
N LYS A 258 -0.08 4.22 28.17
CA LYS A 258 -1.37 4.12 28.90
C LYS A 258 -2.36 3.19 28.18
N ARG A 259 -2.04 2.75 26.98
CA ARG A 259 -2.86 1.81 26.19
C ARG A 259 -2.87 0.45 26.88
N ILE A 260 -4.04 -0.20 26.91
CA ILE A 260 -4.18 -1.55 27.48
C ILE A 260 -3.20 -2.52 26.80
N THR A 261 -2.63 -3.44 27.58
CA THR A 261 -1.79 -4.52 27.05
C THR A 261 -2.66 -5.70 26.59
N ALA A 262 -2.13 -6.62 25.78
CA ALA A 262 -2.83 -7.82 25.36
C ALA A 262 -3.27 -8.67 26.57
N GLU A 263 -2.38 -8.84 27.56
CA GLU A 263 -2.69 -9.59 28.77
C GLU A 263 -3.82 -8.95 29.61
N GLN A 264 -3.81 -7.62 29.72
CA GLN A 264 -4.87 -6.89 30.41
C GLN A 264 -6.20 -6.96 29.62
N ALA A 265 -6.16 -6.86 28.30
CA ALA A 265 -7.32 -6.98 27.45
C ALA A 265 -7.98 -8.37 27.55
N LEU A 266 -7.18 -9.44 27.60
CA LEU A 266 -7.68 -10.80 27.85
C LEU A 266 -8.42 -10.94 29.18
N LYS A 267 -8.07 -10.14 30.20
CA LYS A 267 -8.73 -10.12 31.51
C LYS A 267 -9.90 -9.12 31.57
N HIS A 268 -10.19 -8.40 30.50
CA HIS A 268 -11.27 -7.43 30.47
C HIS A 268 -12.64 -8.12 30.61
N PRO A 269 -13.60 -7.56 31.37
CA PRO A 269 -14.91 -8.20 31.63
C PRO A 269 -15.66 -8.61 30.35
N TRP A 270 -15.59 -7.80 29.30
CA TRP A 270 -16.22 -8.11 28.03
C TRP A 270 -15.66 -9.38 27.36
N ILE A 271 -14.38 -9.70 27.58
CA ILE A 271 -13.72 -10.93 27.08
C ILE A 271 -13.97 -12.11 28.02
N CYS A 272 -13.69 -11.93 29.32
CA CYS A 272 -13.75 -13.02 30.31
C CYS A 272 -15.18 -13.49 30.59
N HIS A 273 -16.15 -12.57 30.63
CA HIS A 273 -17.53 -12.84 30.97
C HIS A 273 -18.48 -12.78 29.76
N ARG A 274 -18.01 -13.19 28.60
CA ARG A 274 -18.70 -13.06 27.30
C ARG A 274 -20.14 -13.60 27.30
N SER A 275 -20.41 -14.68 28.04
CA SER A 275 -21.72 -15.30 28.10
C SER A 275 -22.78 -14.47 28.85
N THR A 276 -22.36 -13.54 29.69
CA THR A 276 -23.23 -12.70 30.52
C THR A 276 -23.20 -11.23 30.13
N VAL A 277 -22.16 -10.77 29.44
CA VAL A 277 -21.93 -9.36 29.13
C VAL A 277 -22.21 -9.06 27.66
N ALA A 278 -21.77 -9.92 26.73
CA ALA A 278 -21.93 -9.66 25.30
C ALA A 278 -23.37 -9.85 24.82
N SER A 279 -23.87 -8.92 24.04
CA SER A 279 -25.21 -8.96 23.46
C SER A 279 -25.36 -10.09 22.44
N MET A 280 -26.45 -10.83 22.54
CA MET A 280 -26.86 -11.88 21.57
C MET A 280 -27.74 -11.31 20.45
N MET A 281 -28.04 -10.01 20.46
CA MET A 281 -28.88 -9.37 19.45
C MET A 281 -28.24 -9.44 18.07
N HIS A 282 -29.03 -9.89 17.09
CA HIS A 282 -28.59 -9.87 15.68
C HIS A 282 -28.41 -8.44 15.17
N ARG A 283 -27.30 -8.22 14.47
CA ARG A 283 -26.87 -6.91 13.96
C ARG A 283 -26.93 -6.88 12.45
N GLN A 284 -28.14 -6.81 11.89
CA GLN A 284 -28.33 -6.77 10.44
C GLN A 284 -27.63 -5.57 9.78
N GLU A 285 -27.70 -4.40 10.41
CA GLU A 285 -27.08 -3.18 9.91
C GLU A 285 -25.54 -3.30 9.86
N THR A 286 -24.94 -3.91 10.87
CA THR A 286 -23.51 -4.20 10.90
C THR A 286 -23.09 -5.08 9.71
N VAL A 287 -23.86 -6.15 9.42
CA VAL A 287 -23.60 -7.04 8.28
C VAL A 287 -23.68 -6.29 6.95
N GLU A 288 -24.66 -5.39 6.79
CA GLU A 288 -24.82 -4.59 5.60
C GLU A 288 -23.70 -3.54 5.44
N CYS A 289 -23.28 -2.90 6.52
CA CYS A 289 -22.16 -1.99 6.55
C CYS A 289 -20.84 -2.70 6.23
N LEU A 290 -20.61 -3.89 6.82
CA LEU A 290 -19.45 -4.75 6.51
C LEU A 290 -19.43 -5.17 5.03
N ARG A 291 -20.59 -5.49 4.45
CA ARG A 291 -20.70 -5.80 3.02
C ARG A 291 -20.23 -4.62 2.15
N LYS A 292 -20.66 -3.41 2.48
CA LYS A 292 -20.23 -2.17 1.79
C LYS A 292 -18.74 -1.91 2.00
N PHE A 293 -18.25 -2.09 3.22
CA PHE A 293 -16.84 -1.93 3.58
C PHE A 293 -15.94 -2.92 2.82
N ASN A 294 -16.28 -4.21 2.81
CA ASN A 294 -15.55 -5.24 2.07
C ASN A 294 -15.55 -4.97 0.55
N ALA A 295 -16.68 -4.53 -0.01
CA ALA A 295 -16.76 -4.17 -1.42
C ALA A 295 -15.81 -3.00 -1.77
N ARG A 296 -15.75 -1.96 -0.93
CA ARG A 296 -14.84 -0.81 -1.10
C ARG A 296 -13.37 -1.23 -0.95
N ARG A 297 -13.06 -2.06 0.05
CA ARG A 297 -11.72 -2.59 0.29
C ARG A 297 -11.21 -3.40 -0.91
N LYS A 298 -12.03 -4.35 -1.42
CA LYS A 298 -11.70 -5.14 -2.60
C LYS A 298 -11.56 -4.29 -3.86
N LEU A 299 -12.41 -3.29 -4.02
CA LEU A 299 -12.29 -2.34 -5.13
C LEU A 299 -10.98 -1.58 -5.08
N LYS A 300 -10.53 -1.14 -3.89
CA LYS A 300 -9.25 -0.45 -3.71
C LYS A 300 -8.06 -1.37 -4.04
N VAL A 301 -8.08 -2.63 -3.59
CA VAL A 301 -7.07 -3.64 -3.94
C VAL A 301 -7.09 -3.96 -5.43
N PHE A 302 -8.28 -4.06 -6.03
CA PHE A 302 -8.43 -4.30 -7.47
C PHE A 302 -7.87 -3.14 -8.30
N ILE A 303 -8.13 -1.89 -7.91
CA ILE A 303 -7.58 -0.69 -8.57
C ILE A 303 -6.05 -0.70 -8.48
N LEU A 304 -5.48 -0.97 -7.32
CA LEU A 304 -4.02 -1.05 -7.12
C LEU A 304 -3.38 -2.17 -7.96
N ASN A 305 -4.02 -3.33 -8.03
CA ASN A 305 -3.56 -4.46 -8.86
C ASN A 305 -3.76 -4.20 -10.35
N PHE A 306 -4.82 -3.49 -10.74
CA PHE A 306 -5.09 -3.12 -12.13
C PHE A 306 -4.11 -2.05 -12.62
N ASP A 307 -3.74 -1.08 -11.79
CA ASP A 307 -2.67 -0.12 -12.08
C ASP A 307 -1.34 -0.84 -12.33
N LEU A 308 -1.03 -1.86 -11.54
CA LEU A 308 0.18 -2.69 -11.70
C LEU A 308 0.11 -3.56 -12.98
N LEU A 309 -1.06 -4.13 -13.28
CA LEU A 309 -1.28 -4.97 -14.47
C LEU A 309 -1.31 -4.13 -15.75
N ALA A 310 -1.95 -2.97 -15.71
CA ALA A 310 -1.96 -2.00 -16.81
C ALA A 310 -0.54 -1.51 -17.10
N TRP A 311 0.25 -1.25 -16.06
CA TRP A 311 1.67 -0.90 -16.21
C TRP A 311 2.48 -2.05 -16.85
N MET A 312 2.23 -3.30 -16.44
CA MET A 312 2.87 -4.48 -17.06
C MET A 312 2.44 -4.69 -18.51
N LEU A 313 1.17 -4.47 -18.84
CA LEU A 313 0.65 -4.63 -20.22
C LEU A 313 1.12 -3.50 -21.13
N LEU A 314 1.17 -2.26 -20.66
CA LEU A 314 1.66 -1.12 -21.43
C LEU A 314 3.16 -1.17 -21.66
N SER A 315 3.92 -1.84 -20.82
CA SER A 315 5.34 -2.12 -21.06
C SER A 315 5.59 -3.17 -22.15
N THR A 316 4.56 -3.94 -22.54
CA THR A 316 4.66 -5.01 -23.54
C THR A 316 3.96 -4.73 -24.87
N VAL A 317 3.09 -3.70 -24.97
CA VAL A 317 2.31 -3.41 -26.17
C VAL A 317 2.62 -2.02 -26.71
N LYS A 318 3.36 -1.97 -27.80
CA LYS A 318 3.37 -0.81 -28.72
C LYS A 318 2.07 -0.88 -29.52
N LEU A 319 1.14 0.11 -29.37
CA LEU A 319 0.27 0.54 -30.48
C LEU A 319 -1.00 1.34 -30.10
N VAL A 320 -1.24 2.37 -30.89
CA VAL A 320 -2.39 2.98 -31.60
C VAL A 320 -3.22 4.05 -30.85
N PRO A 321 -3.39 5.24 -31.48
CA PRO A 321 -4.15 6.36 -30.92
C PRO A 321 -5.63 6.30 -31.32
N VAL A 322 -6.53 6.59 -30.36
CA VAL A 322 -7.96 6.78 -30.58
C VAL A 322 -8.39 8.17 -30.09
N SER A 323 -9.21 8.86 -30.86
CA SER A 323 -9.57 10.28 -30.76
C SER A 323 -10.68 10.63 -29.74
N PRO A 324 -10.79 11.93 -29.32
CA PRO A 324 -11.40 12.36 -28.06
C PRO A 324 -12.91 12.67 -27.94
N PRO A 325 -13.84 12.53 -28.84
CA PRO A 325 -15.18 13.08 -28.60
C PRO A 325 -16.18 12.19 -27.82
N PHE A 326 -15.81 10.99 -27.40
CA PHE A 326 -16.74 10.06 -26.72
C PHE A 326 -16.90 10.26 -25.21
N TYR A 327 -16.08 11.07 -24.56
CA TYR A 327 -16.02 11.19 -23.10
C TYR A 327 -17.17 11.96 -22.46
N LEU A 328 -17.65 13.02 -23.09
CA LEU A 328 -18.67 13.91 -22.50
C LEU A 328 -20.10 13.33 -22.49
N LEU A 329 -20.44 12.50 -23.47
CA LEU A 329 -21.76 11.84 -23.55
C LEU A 329 -21.90 10.71 -22.52
N PHE A 330 -20.82 10.04 -22.16
CA PHE A 330 -20.84 8.94 -21.22
C PHE A 330 -21.04 9.40 -19.76
N PHE A 331 -20.47 10.54 -19.38
CA PHE A 331 -20.61 11.09 -18.01
C PHE A 331 -22.04 11.53 -17.68
N SER A 332 -22.77 12.07 -18.66
CA SER A 332 -24.17 12.45 -18.49
C SER A 332 -25.10 11.22 -18.36
N ALA A 333 -24.84 10.18 -19.13
CA ALA A 333 -25.59 8.93 -19.07
C ALA A 333 -25.37 8.16 -17.77
N CYS A 334 -24.14 8.18 -17.22
CA CYS A 334 -23.81 7.50 -15.97
C CYS A 334 -24.45 8.15 -14.74
N LYS A 335 -24.56 9.49 -14.68
CA LYS A 335 -25.27 10.19 -13.60
C LYS A 335 -26.75 9.84 -13.54
N SER A 336 -27.40 9.62 -14.67
CA SER A 336 -28.83 9.27 -14.73
C SER A 336 -29.12 7.80 -14.35
N LEU A 337 -28.14 6.91 -14.54
CA LEU A 337 -28.26 5.47 -14.21
C LEU A 337 -27.95 5.15 -12.76
N LEU A 338 -27.15 5.97 -12.07
CA LEU A 338 -26.86 5.84 -10.63
C LEU A 338 -28.08 6.06 -9.73
N ASN A 339 -29.12 6.72 -10.25
CA ASN A 339 -30.36 6.98 -9.55
C ASN A 339 -31.44 5.89 -9.69
N LYS A 340 -31.21 4.82 -10.48
CA LYS A 340 -32.15 3.69 -10.63
C LYS A 340 -31.67 2.47 -9.86
N LYS A 341 -32.49 2.00 -8.94
CA LYS A 341 -32.28 0.84 -8.06
C LYS A 341 -32.26 -0.47 -8.85
N SER A 342 -31.09 -1.06 -9.11
CA SER A 342 -30.92 -2.52 -9.22
C SER A 342 -29.42 -2.88 -9.05
N ASP A 343 -29.13 -3.82 -8.14
CA ASP A 343 -27.76 -4.11 -7.68
C ASP A 343 -26.85 -4.78 -8.72
N SER A 344 -27.40 -5.55 -9.64
CA SER A 344 -26.62 -6.22 -10.70
C SER A 344 -26.10 -5.28 -11.80
N ALA A 345 -26.82 -4.19 -12.09
CA ALA A 345 -26.39 -3.17 -13.03
C ALA A 345 -25.30 -2.27 -12.46
N LYS A 346 -25.33 -2.01 -11.13
CA LYS A 346 -24.32 -1.20 -10.43
C LYS A 346 -22.93 -1.85 -10.43
N VAL A 347 -22.85 -3.16 -10.30
CA VAL A 347 -21.57 -3.89 -10.34
C VAL A 347 -20.94 -3.87 -11.73
N ARG A 348 -21.74 -3.98 -12.79
CA ARG A 348 -21.24 -3.87 -14.18
C ARG A 348 -20.84 -2.43 -14.54
N LEU A 349 -21.62 -1.44 -14.12
CA LEU A 349 -21.33 -0.03 -14.37
C LEU A 349 -20.12 0.47 -13.58
N SER A 350 -19.97 0.05 -12.31
CA SER A 350 -18.81 0.32 -11.48
C SER A 350 -17.52 -0.20 -12.11
N ARG A 351 -17.53 -1.41 -12.69
CA ARG A 351 -16.37 -1.97 -13.40
C ARG A 351 -15.98 -1.15 -14.63
N HIS A 352 -16.95 -0.64 -15.39
CA HIS A 352 -16.67 0.19 -16.59
C HIS A 352 -16.24 1.62 -16.23
N LEU A 353 -16.84 2.21 -15.20
CA LEU A 353 -16.47 3.56 -14.73
C LEU A 353 -15.08 3.58 -14.08
N SER A 354 -14.74 2.54 -13.30
CA SER A 354 -13.41 2.42 -12.71
C SER A 354 -12.32 2.26 -13.78
N ALA A 355 -12.60 1.49 -14.84
CA ALA A 355 -11.68 1.32 -15.97
C ALA A 355 -11.47 2.63 -16.75
N LEU A 356 -12.51 3.42 -16.94
CA LEU A 356 -12.46 4.72 -17.66
C LEU A 356 -11.76 5.81 -16.80
N PHE A 357 -12.02 5.85 -15.49
CA PHE A 357 -11.38 6.82 -14.58
C PHE A 357 -9.88 6.50 -14.41
N CYS A 358 -9.52 5.23 -14.30
CA CYS A 358 -8.14 4.77 -14.26
C CYS A 358 -7.39 5.09 -15.57
N SER A 359 -8.03 4.91 -16.72
CA SER A 359 -7.49 5.26 -18.03
C SER A 359 -7.22 6.77 -18.18
N ALA A 360 -8.15 7.63 -17.73
CA ALA A 360 -7.97 9.09 -17.79
C ALA A 360 -6.86 9.60 -16.84
N THR A 361 -6.75 9.03 -15.65
CA THR A 361 -5.69 9.34 -14.67
C THR A 361 -4.33 8.90 -15.17
N LEU A 362 -4.24 7.71 -15.76
CA LEU A 362 -3.02 7.17 -16.34
C LEU A 362 -2.60 8.00 -17.57
N SER A 363 -3.54 8.40 -18.42
CA SER A 363 -3.30 9.28 -19.57
C SER A 363 -2.70 10.61 -19.13
N ARG A 364 -3.25 11.26 -18.11
CA ARG A 364 -2.71 12.53 -17.57
C ARG A 364 -1.32 12.39 -16.95
N LYS A 365 -1.04 11.28 -16.25
CA LYS A 365 0.31 11.02 -15.75
C LYS A 365 1.32 10.85 -16.90
N GLN A 366 0.93 10.17 -17.96
CA GLN A 366 1.76 10.03 -19.16
C GLN A 366 1.98 11.36 -19.90
N GLU A 367 0.97 12.23 -19.94
CA GLU A 367 1.12 13.59 -20.48
C GLU A 367 2.19 14.38 -19.70
N ILE A 368 2.19 14.31 -18.37
CA ILE A 368 3.18 15.00 -17.53
C ILE A 368 4.59 14.43 -17.74
N ILE A 369 4.76 13.12 -17.83
CA ILE A 369 6.05 12.50 -18.13
C ILE A 369 6.54 12.97 -19.50
N LYS A 370 5.69 12.87 -20.53
CA LYS A 370 6.04 13.24 -21.89
C LYS A 370 6.42 14.73 -22.04
N ILE A 371 5.68 15.63 -21.40
CA ILE A 371 6.01 17.06 -21.45
C ILE A 371 7.27 17.38 -20.66
N THR A 372 7.56 16.61 -19.59
CA THR A 372 8.83 16.71 -18.86
C THR A 372 10.00 16.25 -19.73
N GLU A 373 9.85 15.17 -20.48
CA GLU A 373 10.85 14.70 -21.46
C GLU A 373 11.10 15.77 -22.56
N GLN A 374 10.05 16.37 -23.10
CA GLN A 374 10.15 17.45 -24.10
C GLN A 374 10.87 18.68 -23.54
N LEU A 375 10.60 19.05 -22.28
CA LEU A 375 11.30 20.15 -21.62
C LEU A 375 12.79 19.87 -21.48
N ILE A 376 13.17 18.66 -21.07
CA ILE A 376 14.57 18.26 -20.93
C ILE A 376 15.26 18.20 -22.29
N GLU A 377 14.56 17.76 -23.33
CA GLU A 377 15.06 17.78 -24.70
C GLU A 377 15.35 19.22 -25.18
N ALA A 378 14.45 20.16 -24.88
CA ALA A 378 14.70 21.59 -25.16
C ALA A 378 15.96 22.11 -24.44
N ILE A 379 16.15 21.72 -23.17
CA ILE A 379 17.37 22.08 -22.42
C ILE A 379 18.63 21.46 -23.06
N ASN A 380 18.59 20.17 -23.37
CA ASN A 380 19.73 19.46 -23.96
C ASN A 380 20.14 20.00 -25.33
N ASN A 381 19.17 20.48 -26.10
CA ASN A 381 19.40 21.08 -27.44
C ASN A 381 19.75 22.58 -27.42
N GLY A 382 19.68 23.21 -26.24
CA GLY A 382 19.85 24.66 -26.11
C GLY A 382 18.74 25.47 -26.79
N ASP A 383 17.54 24.87 -26.97
CA ASP A 383 16.40 25.51 -27.62
C ASP A 383 15.57 26.29 -26.59
N PHE A 384 15.93 27.55 -26.38
CA PHE A 384 15.27 28.45 -25.46
C PHE A 384 13.81 28.76 -25.86
N ASP A 385 13.54 28.83 -27.18
CA ASP A 385 12.17 29.07 -27.65
C ASP A 385 11.25 27.90 -27.36
N ALA A 386 11.71 26.66 -27.51
CA ALA A 386 10.96 25.48 -27.10
C ALA A 386 10.76 25.45 -25.58
N TYR A 387 11.81 25.79 -24.81
CA TYR A 387 11.74 25.87 -23.35
C TYR A 387 10.68 26.86 -22.85
N THR A 388 10.66 28.08 -23.41
CA THR A 388 9.68 29.12 -23.01
C THR A 388 8.24 28.79 -23.35
N ARG A 389 8.02 27.97 -24.39
CA ARG A 389 6.64 27.47 -24.71
C ARG A 389 6.09 26.48 -23.70
N ILE A 390 6.94 25.85 -22.92
CA ILE A 390 6.60 24.80 -21.95
C ILE A 390 6.63 25.35 -20.51
N CYS A 391 7.33 26.45 -20.27
CA CYS A 391 7.45 27.07 -18.95
C CYS A 391 6.49 28.25 -18.78
N ASP A 392 6.02 28.47 -17.56
CA ASP A 392 5.30 29.69 -17.19
C ASP A 392 6.26 30.88 -17.19
N PRO A 393 5.85 32.07 -17.68
CA PRO A 393 6.70 33.28 -17.63
C PRO A 393 7.13 33.66 -16.20
N GLY A 394 6.33 33.30 -15.19
CA GLY A 394 6.64 33.47 -13.76
C GLY A 394 7.22 32.21 -13.11
N LEU A 395 7.90 31.35 -13.87
CA LEU A 395 8.56 30.15 -13.36
C LEU A 395 9.44 30.49 -12.15
N THR A 396 9.33 29.70 -11.09
CA THR A 396 10.25 29.76 -9.96
C THR A 396 11.14 28.53 -9.92
N SER A 397 12.42 28.68 -9.55
CA SER A 397 13.32 27.54 -9.43
C SER A 397 14.31 27.65 -8.28
N PHE A 398 14.66 26.47 -7.72
CA PHE A 398 15.88 26.29 -6.94
C PHE A 398 16.82 25.40 -7.75
N GLU A 399 17.93 25.96 -8.15
CA GLU A 399 18.94 25.29 -8.97
C GLU A 399 20.32 25.40 -8.33
N PRO A 400 21.19 24.40 -8.48
CA PRO A 400 22.56 24.43 -7.93
C PRO A 400 23.36 25.66 -8.42
N GLU A 401 23.10 26.08 -9.65
CA GLU A 401 23.75 27.23 -10.30
C GLU A 401 23.37 28.58 -9.67
N ALA A 402 22.20 28.64 -9.02
CA ALA A 402 21.72 29.81 -8.27
C ALA A 402 22.23 29.88 -6.82
N LEU A 403 23.10 28.96 -6.42
CA LEU A 403 23.73 28.89 -5.08
C LEU A 403 22.71 28.91 -3.91
N GLY A 404 21.54 28.28 -4.11
CA GLY A 404 20.49 28.19 -3.11
C GLY A 404 19.51 29.36 -3.07
N ASN A 405 19.64 30.34 -3.96
CA ASN A 405 18.69 31.42 -4.11
C ASN A 405 17.48 30.97 -4.93
N LEU A 406 16.30 31.50 -4.61
CA LEU A 406 15.13 31.35 -5.44
C LEU A 406 15.28 32.21 -6.70
N VAL A 407 15.16 31.58 -7.86
CA VAL A 407 15.10 32.25 -9.16
C VAL A 407 13.62 32.46 -9.53
N GLU A 408 13.29 33.63 -10.02
CA GLU A 408 11.97 33.98 -10.52
C GLU A 408 12.02 34.49 -11.95
N GLY A 409 11.11 34.03 -12.81
CA GLY A 409 10.99 34.43 -14.21
C GLY A 409 12.02 33.75 -15.12
N MET A 410 12.17 34.29 -16.33
CA MET A 410 12.89 33.64 -17.41
C MET A 410 14.29 34.20 -17.67
N ASP A 411 14.66 35.35 -17.06
CA ASP A 411 15.93 36.05 -17.38
C ASP A 411 17.17 35.25 -17.00
N PHE A 412 17.13 34.58 -15.82
CA PHE A 412 18.22 33.69 -15.40
C PHE A 412 18.37 32.50 -16.35
N HIS A 413 17.25 31.88 -16.73
CA HIS A 413 17.25 30.74 -17.64
C HIS A 413 17.75 31.16 -19.03
N LYS A 414 17.34 32.34 -19.54
CA LYS A 414 17.85 32.90 -20.81
C LYS A 414 19.36 33.07 -20.80
N PHE A 415 19.87 33.68 -19.74
CA PHE A 415 21.32 33.84 -19.56
C PHE A 415 22.05 32.50 -19.59
N TYR A 416 21.48 31.49 -18.92
CA TYR A 416 22.04 30.14 -18.86
C TYR A 416 22.06 29.47 -20.26
N PHE A 417 20.95 29.56 -21.00
CA PHE A 417 20.89 29.06 -22.38
C PHE A 417 21.89 29.75 -23.33
N GLU A 418 21.99 31.06 -23.28
CA GLU A 418 22.88 31.84 -24.16
C GLU A 418 24.38 31.65 -23.85
N ASN A 419 24.72 31.44 -22.58
CA ASN A 419 26.12 31.44 -22.16
C ASN A 419 26.71 30.07 -21.86
N LEU A 420 25.93 29.13 -21.42
CA LEU A 420 26.40 27.82 -20.98
C LEU A 420 25.96 26.69 -21.90
N LEU A 421 24.71 26.64 -22.32
CA LEU A 421 24.18 25.54 -23.14
C LEU A 421 24.54 25.68 -24.60
N SER A 422 24.56 26.91 -25.16
CA SER A 422 24.88 27.16 -26.56
C SER A 422 26.32 26.83 -26.94
N LYS A 423 27.26 26.79 -25.99
CA LYS A 423 28.68 26.49 -26.20
C LYS A 423 29.03 25.01 -26.12
N ASN A 424 28.14 24.16 -25.65
CA ASN A 424 28.35 22.71 -25.52
C ASN A 424 27.84 21.97 -26.77
N SER A 425 28.64 21.93 -27.81
CA SER A 425 28.34 21.25 -29.09
C SER A 425 28.49 19.73 -29.06
N LYS A 426 28.49 19.07 -27.89
CA LYS A 426 28.69 17.62 -27.78
C LYS A 426 27.35 16.92 -27.50
N PRO A 427 27.11 15.74 -28.08
CA PRO A 427 25.85 15.02 -27.86
C PRO A 427 25.68 14.70 -26.37
N VAL A 428 24.58 15.19 -25.79
CA VAL A 428 24.13 14.90 -24.44
C VAL A 428 22.97 13.94 -24.53
N HIS A 429 23.08 12.83 -23.86
CA HIS A 429 21.96 11.88 -23.71
C HIS A 429 21.42 11.95 -22.28
N THR A 430 20.13 12.16 -22.16
CA THR A 430 19.47 12.23 -20.87
C THR A 430 18.36 11.17 -20.76
N THR A 431 18.31 10.51 -19.62
CA THR A 431 17.29 9.54 -19.30
C THR A 431 16.59 9.93 -17.98
N LEU A 432 15.26 9.93 -17.97
CA LEU A 432 14.47 10.07 -16.77
C LEU A 432 14.35 8.68 -16.12
N LEU A 433 14.83 8.55 -14.89
CA LEU A 433 14.73 7.32 -14.12
C LEU A 433 13.65 7.48 -13.04
N ASN A 434 12.81 6.45 -12.91
CA ASN A 434 11.78 6.33 -11.87
C ASN A 434 10.85 7.57 -11.76
N PRO A 435 10.29 8.10 -12.86
CA PRO A 435 9.41 9.26 -12.78
C PRO A 435 8.15 8.91 -11.98
N HIS A 436 7.85 9.71 -10.97
CA HIS A 436 6.65 9.59 -10.16
C HIS A 436 5.80 10.84 -10.25
N VAL A 437 4.56 10.70 -10.77
CA VAL A 437 3.63 11.81 -10.97
C VAL A 437 2.52 11.78 -9.93
N HIS A 438 2.38 12.88 -9.20
CA HIS A 438 1.25 13.19 -8.33
C HIS A 438 0.32 14.15 -9.06
N LEU A 439 -0.91 13.75 -9.36
CA LEU A 439 -1.94 14.66 -9.85
C LEU A 439 -2.56 15.38 -8.67
N ILE A 440 -2.63 16.72 -8.77
CA ILE A 440 -3.17 17.62 -7.73
C ILE A 440 -4.44 18.26 -8.31
N GLY A 441 -5.58 17.58 -8.16
CA GLY A 441 -6.83 17.98 -8.80
C GLY A 441 -6.82 17.74 -10.32
N GLU A 442 -7.52 18.60 -11.06
CA GLU A 442 -7.66 18.46 -12.52
C GLU A 442 -6.60 19.23 -13.31
N ASP A 443 -6.08 20.32 -12.76
CA ASP A 443 -5.26 21.31 -13.47
C ASP A 443 -3.84 21.47 -12.88
N ALA A 444 -3.43 20.65 -11.91
CA ALA A 444 -2.09 20.68 -11.37
C ALA A 444 -1.48 19.28 -11.23
N ALA A 445 -0.17 19.19 -11.33
CA ALA A 445 0.58 17.96 -11.11
C ALA A 445 2.00 18.27 -10.57
N CYS A 446 2.55 17.32 -9.83
CA CYS A 446 3.95 17.33 -9.40
C CYS A 446 4.62 16.06 -9.90
N ILE A 447 5.78 16.16 -10.52
CA ILE A 447 6.60 15.02 -10.93
C ILE A 447 7.96 15.08 -10.21
N ALA A 448 8.36 13.94 -9.62
CA ALA A 448 9.68 13.73 -9.05
C ALA A 448 10.38 12.61 -9.82
N TYR A 449 11.65 12.78 -10.15
CA TYR A 449 12.43 11.82 -10.93
C TYR A 449 13.93 12.01 -10.71
N ILE A 450 14.71 11.03 -11.15
CA ILE A 450 16.16 11.11 -11.23
C ILE A 450 16.52 11.40 -12.70
N ARG A 451 17.26 12.47 -12.95
CA ARG A 451 17.83 12.77 -14.25
C ARG A 451 19.25 12.22 -14.33
N LEU A 452 19.47 11.26 -15.23
CA LEU A 452 20.77 10.74 -15.57
C LEU A 452 21.22 11.38 -16.88
N THR A 453 22.30 12.18 -16.85
CA THR A 453 22.84 12.84 -18.03
C THR A 453 24.18 12.21 -18.38
N GLN A 454 24.35 11.78 -19.64
CA GLN A 454 25.57 11.20 -20.19
C GLN A 454 26.16 12.13 -21.22
N PHE A 455 27.44 12.43 -21.11
CA PHE A 455 28.16 13.34 -21.99
C PHE A 455 29.61 12.94 -22.16
N VAL A 456 30.28 13.52 -23.15
CA VAL A 456 31.73 13.32 -23.36
C VAL A 456 32.45 14.60 -22.92
N ASP A 457 33.40 14.46 -21.99
CA ASP A 457 34.16 15.59 -21.45
C ASP A 457 35.12 16.17 -22.48
N THR A 458 35.78 17.31 -22.17
CA THR A 458 36.74 18.00 -23.05
C THR A 458 37.96 17.14 -23.43
N THR A 459 38.19 16.04 -22.67
CA THR A 459 39.28 15.09 -22.95
C THR A 459 38.83 13.91 -23.81
N GLY A 460 37.55 13.87 -24.25
CA GLY A 460 37.00 12.77 -25.04
C GLY A 460 36.53 11.57 -24.22
N ARG A 461 36.48 11.66 -22.88
CA ARG A 461 36.06 10.55 -22.00
C ARG A 461 34.56 10.60 -21.72
N PRO A 462 33.84 9.47 -21.75
CA PRO A 462 32.44 9.41 -21.34
C PRO A 462 32.30 9.70 -19.83
N ARG A 463 31.34 10.55 -19.50
CA ARG A 463 30.96 10.93 -18.13
C ARG A 463 29.47 10.78 -17.96
N SER A 464 29.04 10.60 -16.69
CA SER A 464 27.63 10.67 -16.30
C SER A 464 27.50 11.56 -15.08
N SER A 465 26.42 12.35 -15.03
CA SER A 465 25.99 13.09 -13.85
C SER A 465 24.56 12.67 -13.51
N GLN A 466 24.22 12.74 -12.23
CA GLN A 466 22.90 12.44 -11.72
C GLN A 466 22.41 13.61 -10.90
N SER A 467 21.15 14.00 -11.10
CA SER A 467 20.43 14.96 -10.27
C SER A 467 19.05 14.40 -9.88
N GLU A 468 18.56 14.83 -8.74
CA GLU A 468 17.19 14.56 -8.29
C GLU A 468 16.38 15.82 -8.56
N GLU A 469 15.31 15.67 -9.35
CA GLU A 469 14.54 16.80 -9.84
C GLU A 469 13.07 16.66 -9.47
N THR A 470 12.45 17.78 -9.11
CA THR A 470 11.01 17.89 -8.88
C THR A 470 10.46 19.06 -9.67
N ARG A 471 9.37 18.84 -10.42
CA ARG A 471 8.69 19.89 -11.18
C ARG A 471 7.23 19.95 -10.83
N VAL A 472 6.69 21.17 -10.74
CA VAL A 472 5.26 21.43 -10.57
C VAL A 472 4.71 21.96 -11.90
N TRP A 473 3.65 21.33 -12.35
CA TRP A 473 2.94 21.63 -13.58
C TRP A 473 1.57 22.18 -13.28
N HIS A 474 1.16 23.21 -13.98
CA HIS A 474 -0.18 23.79 -13.92
C HIS A 474 -0.77 23.86 -15.32
N ARG A 475 -2.01 23.42 -15.46
CA ARG A 475 -2.74 23.40 -16.73
C ARG A 475 -3.54 24.69 -16.87
N ARG A 476 -3.21 25.51 -17.88
CA ARG A 476 -3.93 26.73 -18.24
C ARG A 476 -4.29 26.67 -19.72
N ASP A 477 -5.52 26.99 -20.05
CA ASP A 477 -6.05 26.98 -21.42
C ASP A 477 -5.76 25.67 -22.19
N GLY A 478 -5.89 24.56 -21.47
CA GLY A 478 -5.65 23.21 -22.01
C GLY A 478 -4.19 22.81 -22.18
N LYS A 479 -3.21 23.65 -21.81
CA LYS A 479 -1.77 23.40 -21.91
C LYS A 479 -1.14 23.27 -20.53
N TRP A 480 -0.25 22.30 -20.39
CA TRP A 480 0.58 22.16 -19.20
C TRP A 480 1.77 23.10 -19.25
N LEU A 481 1.98 23.90 -18.20
CA LEU A 481 3.11 24.82 -18.05
C LEU A 481 3.88 24.45 -16.77
N ASN A 482 5.20 24.41 -16.85
CA ASN A 482 6.07 24.24 -15.69
C ASN A 482 6.10 25.54 -14.88
N VAL A 483 5.59 25.51 -13.64
CA VAL A 483 5.48 26.70 -12.78
C VAL A 483 6.51 26.71 -11.65
N HIS A 484 7.09 25.56 -11.32
CA HIS A 484 8.17 25.46 -10.33
C HIS A 484 9.11 24.31 -10.67
N PHE A 485 10.39 24.50 -10.38
CA PHE A 485 11.44 23.51 -10.55
C PHE A 485 12.37 23.50 -9.34
N HIS A 486 12.73 22.32 -8.87
CA HIS A 486 13.76 22.11 -7.85
C HIS A 486 14.73 21.05 -8.37
N CYS A 487 15.99 21.36 -8.37
CA CYS A 487 17.08 20.44 -8.69
C CYS A 487 18.04 20.33 -7.50
N SER A 488 18.31 19.10 -7.07
CA SER A 488 19.37 18.79 -6.10
C SER A 488 20.46 17.98 -6.79
N GLY A 489 21.70 18.26 -6.51
CA GLY A 489 22.85 17.58 -7.11
C GLY A 489 24.01 18.54 -7.39
N ALA A 490 25.05 18.04 -8.03
CA ALA A 490 26.16 18.89 -8.48
C ALA A 490 25.73 19.73 -9.70
N PRO A 491 26.21 20.99 -9.84
CA PRO A 491 26.00 21.78 -11.04
C PRO A 491 26.36 20.98 -12.29
N ALA A 492 25.61 21.16 -13.36
CA ALA A 492 25.76 20.37 -14.59
C ALA A 492 27.10 20.57 -15.32
N ALA A 493 27.83 21.62 -15.00
CA ALA A 493 29.22 21.84 -15.46
C ALA A 493 29.99 22.65 -14.41
N PRO A 494 31.26 22.34 -14.13
CA PRO A 494 32.12 23.26 -13.39
C PRO A 494 32.25 24.56 -14.20
N LEU A 495 31.87 25.66 -13.58
CA LEU A 495 32.25 26.98 -14.07
C LEU A 495 33.78 27.05 -14.02
N GLN A 496 34.45 26.93 -15.15
CA GLN A 496 35.85 27.34 -15.34
C GLN A 496 35.89 28.66 -16.05
#